data_2f21b63e4656fb6773535b90702e77ef
#
_entry.id   2f21b63e4656fb6773535b90702e77ef
#
_cell.length_a   1.000
_cell.length_b   1.000
_cell.length_c   1.000
_cell.angle_alpha   90.00
_cell.angle_beta   90.00
_cell.angle_gamma   90.00
#
_symmetry.space_group_name_H-M   'P 1'
#
loop_
_entity.id
_entity.type
_entity.pdbx_description
1 polymer ?
#
loop_
_entity_poly.entity_id
_entity_poly.type
_entity_poly.pdbx_seq_one_letter_code
_entity_poly.pdbx_strand_id
1 'polypeptide(L)'
;MLKLQHTLLIAIAAGLTACGETSSLQVSDGTGPNPKLPQPNPTLIPTVNIAPAIGWPQGAKPTAAAGTQVAAFAENLDHPRWLYVLPNGDVLVAETNAPPKPDDSQGIRGWIAGKVMGRAGATVPSANRITLLRDQDHDGVAETRSLFLENLNSPFGMTLVGNDLYVADTDKLLRFPYQAGDTHISAAPTKVLDLPGG
;
A
#
# COMPACT_ATOMS: atom_id res chain seq x y z
N MET A 1 27.13 41.02 20.34
CA MET A 1 26.43 39.74 20.40
C MET A 1 25.17 39.68 19.50
N LEU A 2 24.31 40.70 19.50
CA LEU A 2 23.06 40.71 18.70
C LEU A 2 23.29 40.57 17.18
N LYS A 3 24.30 41.22 16.61
CA LYS A 3 24.63 41.15 15.17
C LYS A 3 25.08 39.75 14.72
N LEU A 4 25.80 39.01 15.58
CA LEU A 4 26.25 37.64 15.24
C LEU A 4 25.11 36.66 15.22
N GLN A 5 24.10 36.80 16.08
CA GLN A 5 22.90 35.97 16.09
C GLN A 5 22.02 36.16 14.85
N HIS A 6 21.89 37.42 14.38
CA HIS A 6 21.13 37.69 13.15
C HIS A 6 21.83 37.15 11.90
N THR A 7 23.17 37.21 11.84
CA THR A 7 23.95 36.67 10.73
C THR A 7 23.83 35.13 10.67
N LEU A 8 23.85 34.47 11.83
CA LEU A 8 23.69 33.03 11.93
C LEU A 8 22.27 32.56 11.50
N LEU A 9 21.22 33.28 11.92
CA LEU A 9 19.83 33.02 11.54
C LEU A 9 19.59 33.18 10.03
N ILE A 10 20.18 34.22 9.41
CA ILE A 10 20.06 34.44 7.96
C ILE A 10 20.81 33.34 7.18
N ALA A 11 21.99 32.90 7.67
CA ALA A 11 22.72 31.80 7.03
C ALA A 11 21.98 30.47 7.10
N ILE A 12 21.30 30.19 8.22
CA ILE A 12 20.45 28.99 8.36
C ILE A 12 19.22 29.10 7.47
N ALA A 13 18.57 30.25 7.37
CA ALA A 13 17.43 30.49 6.50
C ALA A 13 17.77 30.35 5.00
N ALA A 14 18.94 30.88 4.59
CA ALA A 14 19.41 30.72 3.20
C ALA A 14 19.80 29.29 2.84
N GLY A 15 20.26 28.50 3.81
CA GLY A 15 20.52 27.06 3.60
C GLY A 15 19.27 26.21 3.40
N LEU A 16 18.12 26.65 3.91
CA LEU A 16 16.84 25.90 3.79
C LEU A 16 16.12 26.11 2.45
N THR A 17 16.48 27.12 1.66
CA THR A 17 15.87 27.37 0.35
C THR A 17 16.57 26.63 -0.81
N ALA A 18 17.69 25.96 -0.56
CA ALA A 18 18.47 25.27 -1.59
C ALA A 18 18.07 23.80 -1.82
N CYS A 19 16.99 23.31 -1.20
CA CYS A 19 16.60 21.89 -1.25
C CYS A 19 15.42 21.64 -2.19
N GLY A 20 15.55 22.00 -3.47
CA GLY A 20 14.55 21.68 -4.46
C GLY A 20 15.13 21.66 -5.86
N GLU A 21 15.49 20.50 -6.38
CA GLU A 21 15.80 20.37 -7.81
C GLU A 21 14.48 20.20 -8.58
N THR A 22 14.22 21.09 -9.50
CA THR A 22 13.15 20.95 -10.50
C THR A 22 13.62 20.01 -11.60
N SER A 23 12.76 19.08 -12.01
CA SER A 23 13.04 18.23 -13.17
C SER A 23 13.33 19.10 -14.39
N SER A 24 14.50 18.90 -15.01
CA SER A 24 14.91 19.59 -16.24
C SER A 24 14.48 18.85 -17.52
N LEU A 25 13.94 17.63 -17.37
CA LEU A 25 13.53 16.82 -18.52
C LEU A 25 12.07 17.09 -18.88
N GLN A 26 11.79 17.14 -20.18
CA GLN A 26 10.44 17.18 -20.69
C GLN A 26 9.77 15.81 -20.45
N VAL A 27 8.45 15.80 -20.27
CA VAL A 27 7.67 14.55 -20.11
C VAL A 27 7.89 13.61 -21.29
N SER A 28 8.04 14.15 -22.50
CA SER A 28 8.34 13.39 -23.72
C SER A 28 9.67 12.63 -23.68
N ASP A 29 10.66 13.11 -22.93
CA ASP A 29 11.96 12.45 -22.83
C ASP A 29 11.90 11.14 -22.02
N GLY A 30 10.96 11.06 -21.08
CA GLY A 30 10.73 9.88 -20.25
C GLY A 30 9.70 8.89 -20.82
N THR A 31 9.18 9.10 -22.03
CA THR A 31 8.13 8.27 -22.62
C THR A 31 8.59 7.59 -23.91
N GLY A 32 7.86 6.54 -24.34
CA GLY A 32 8.14 5.80 -25.58
C GLY A 32 9.03 4.56 -25.37
N PRO A 33 9.36 3.85 -26.46
CA PRO A 33 10.10 2.59 -26.38
C PRO A 33 11.58 2.73 -25.97
N ASN A 34 12.14 3.94 -26.11
CA ASN A 34 13.54 4.24 -25.75
C ASN A 34 13.62 5.54 -24.93
N PRO A 35 13.12 5.55 -23.67
CA PRO A 35 13.12 6.75 -22.85
C PRO A 35 14.54 7.19 -22.48
N LYS A 36 14.79 8.49 -22.49
CA LYS A 36 16.04 9.07 -21.98
C LYS A 36 15.95 9.14 -20.45
N LEU A 37 16.56 8.17 -19.77
CA LEU A 37 16.63 8.20 -18.32
C LEU A 37 17.78 9.12 -17.86
N PRO A 38 17.52 10.07 -16.95
CA PRO A 38 18.58 10.90 -16.39
C PRO A 38 19.52 10.05 -15.51
N GLN A 39 20.77 10.47 -15.42
CA GLN A 39 21.70 9.85 -14.48
C GLN A 39 21.20 10.09 -13.05
N PRO A 40 21.33 9.10 -12.14
CA PRO A 40 21.01 9.30 -10.75
C PRO A 40 21.80 10.47 -10.16
N ASN A 41 21.12 11.40 -9.50
CA ASN A 41 21.76 12.49 -8.77
C ASN A 41 21.66 12.21 -7.26
N PRO A 42 22.68 11.54 -6.67
CA PRO A 42 22.67 11.20 -5.25
C PRO A 42 22.87 12.49 -4.43
N THR A 43 21.85 12.94 -3.74
CA THR A 43 21.92 14.06 -2.80
C THR A 43 22.07 13.54 -1.37
N LEU A 44 22.77 14.33 -0.52
CA LEU A 44 22.91 14.02 0.91
C LEU A 44 21.57 14.08 1.64
N ILE A 45 20.67 14.95 1.18
CA ILE A 45 19.31 15.08 1.68
C ILE A 45 18.38 14.69 0.54
N PRO A 46 17.56 13.62 0.68
CA PRO A 46 16.61 13.24 -0.35
C PRO A 46 15.62 14.36 -0.64
N THR A 47 15.46 14.73 -1.91
CA THR A 47 14.49 15.74 -2.37
C THR A 47 13.11 15.13 -2.63
N VAL A 48 12.79 14.03 -1.97
CA VAL A 48 11.50 13.32 -2.12
C VAL A 48 10.41 14.11 -1.39
N ASN A 49 9.45 14.60 -2.16
CA ASN A 49 8.21 15.16 -1.61
C ASN A 49 7.17 14.05 -1.47
N ILE A 50 7.01 13.53 -0.26
CA ILE A 50 6.03 12.48 0.02
C ILE A 50 4.68 13.12 0.28
N ALA A 51 3.71 12.82 -0.59
CA ALA A 51 2.35 13.28 -0.42
C ALA A 51 1.72 12.65 0.84
N PRO A 52 1.05 13.44 1.69
CA PRO A 52 0.31 12.89 2.82
C PRO A 52 -0.86 12.05 2.32
N ALA A 53 -1.10 10.92 2.98
CA ALA A 53 -2.33 10.15 2.75
C ALA A 53 -3.51 10.95 3.34
N ILE A 54 -4.44 11.34 2.46
CA ILE A 54 -5.67 12.04 2.84
C ILE A 54 -6.83 11.12 2.46
N GLY A 55 -7.64 10.75 3.47
CA GLY A 55 -8.87 10.00 3.25
C GLY A 55 -9.94 10.87 2.56
N TRP A 56 -10.96 10.23 2.02
CA TRP A 56 -12.15 10.90 1.55
C TRP A 56 -12.90 11.53 2.73
N PRO A 57 -13.40 12.78 2.62
CA PRO A 57 -14.33 13.32 3.59
C PRO A 57 -15.58 12.43 3.71
N GLN A 58 -16.21 12.41 4.88
CA GLN A 58 -17.40 11.59 5.10
C GLN A 58 -18.48 11.88 4.05
N GLY A 59 -18.96 10.83 3.39
CA GLY A 59 -19.98 10.90 2.33
C GLY A 59 -19.46 11.41 0.97
N ALA A 60 -18.18 11.74 0.85
CA ALA A 60 -17.59 12.11 -0.43
C ALA A 60 -17.24 10.86 -1.26
N LYS A 61 -17.42 10.97 -2.56
CA LYS A 61 -17.09 9.92 -3.53
C LYS A 61 -16.50 10.52 -4.79
N PRO A 62 -15.74 9.74 -5.58
CA PRO A 62 -15.26 10.19 -6.89
C PRO A 62 -16.41 10.61 -7.80
N THR A 63 -16.16 11.56 -8.70
CA THR A 63 -17.12 11.89 -9.74
C THR A 63 -17.16 10.79 -10.79
N ALA A 64 -18.36 10.23 -11.01
CA ALA A 64 -18.54 9.22 -12.04
C ALA A 64 -18.36 9.81 -13.45
N ALA A 65 -17.81 9.01 -14.37
CA ALA A 65 -17.82 9.36 -15.79
C ALA A 65 -19.26 9.34 -16.35
N ALA A 66 -19.49 10.02 -17.46
CA ALA A 66 -20.80 10.03 -18.10
C ALA A 66 -21.28 8.61 -18.43
N GLY A 67 -22.50 8.27 -18.02
CA GLY A 67 -23.08 6.93 -18.22
C GLY A 67 -22.63 5.88 -17.22
N THR A 68 -21.89 6.26 -16.15
CA THR A 68 -21.48 5.35 -15.06
C THR A 68 -21.96 5.85 -13.71
N GLN A 69 -21.92 4.96 -12.71
CA GLN A 69 -22.19 5.29 -11.31
C GLN A 69 -21.00 4.91 -10.45
N VAL A 70 -20.85 5.57 -9.29
CA VAL A 70 -19.83 5.24 -8.28
C VAL A 70 -20.53 4.93 -6.96
N ALA A 71 -20.30 3.73 -6.44
CA ALA A 71 -20.67 3.32 -5.10
C ALA A 71 -19.42 2.84 -4.34
N ALA A 72 -19.42 3.00 -3.01
CA ALA A 72 -18.42 2.38 -2.15
C ALA A 72 -18.84 0.92 -1.93
N PHE A 73 -18.11 -0.04 -2.51
CA PHE A 73 -18.40 -1.46 -2.33
C PHE A 73 -18.19 -1.89 -0.87
N ALA A 74 -17.12 -1.41 -0.23
CA ALA A 74 -16.87 -1.57 1.19
C ALA A 74 -16.01 -0.42 1.72
N GLU A 75 -16.18 -0.09 3.00
CA GLU A 75 -15.44 0.95 3.70
C GLU A 75 -14.74 0.39 4.96
N ASN A 76 -13.87 1.19 5.57
CA ASN A 76 -13.19 0.85 6.83
C ASN A 76 -12.38 -0.46 6.77
N LEU A 77 -11.69 -0.68 5.65
CA LEU A 77 -10.70 -1.74 5.48
C LEU A 77 -9.32 -1.25 5.97
N ASP A 78 -8.55 -2.15 6.58
CA ASP A 78 -7.22 -1.83 7.09
C ASP A 78 -6.17 -2.02 6.00
N HIS A 79 -5.78 -0.93 5.33
CA HIS A 79 -4.74 -0.92 4.31
C HIS A 79 -4.97 -1.98 3.19
N PRO A 80 -6.12 -1.95 2.49
CA PRO A 80 -6.43 -2.91 1.43
C PRO A 80 -5.45 -2.74 0.26
N ARG A 81 -4.85 -3.85 -0.20
CA ARG A 81 -3.78 -3.81 -1.22
C ARG A 81 -4.11 -4.61 -2.48
N TRP A 82 -4.78 -5.74 -2.33
CA TRP A 82 -5.08 -6.63 -3.44
C TRP A 82 -6.49 -7.18 -3.34
N LEU A 83 -7.16 -7.32 -4.49
CA LEU A 83 -8.50 -7.86 -4.60
C LEU A 83 -8.47 -9.11 -5.48
N TYR A 84 -9.26 -10.11 -5.09
CA TYR A 84 -9.49 -11.30 -5.90
C TYR A 84 -10.99 -11.64 -5.89
N VAL A 85 -11.58 -11.72 -7.07
CA VAL A 85 -13.01 -12.07 -7.21
C VAL A 85 -13.12 -13.56 -7.38
N LEU A 86 -13.85 -14.22 -6.47
CA LEU A 86 -14.16 -15.63 -6.52
C LEU A 86 -15.21 -15.92 -7.59
N PRO A 87 -15.30 -17.17 -8.12
CA PRO A 87 -16.27 -17.53 -9.16
C PRO A 87 -17.74 -17.29 -8.79
N ASN A 88 -18.07 -17.27 -7.50
CA ASN A 88 -19.41 -16.96 -6.99
C ASN A 88 -19.70 -15.47 -6.81
N GLY A 89 -18.76 -14.60 -7.18
CA GLY A 89 -18.89 -13.14 -7.06
C GLY A 89 -18.36 -12.54 -5.76
N ASP A 90 -18.01 -13.35 -4.75
CA ASP A 90 -17.40 -12.86 -3.52
C ASP A 90 -16.05 -12.20 -3.81
N VAL A 91 -15.72 -11.14 -3.08
CA VAL A 91 -14.46 -10.41 -3.22
C VAL A 91 -13.58 -10.66 -2.01
N LEU A 92 -12.40 -11.24 -2.23
CA LEU A 92 -11.37 -11.37 -1.22
C LEU A 92 -10.48 -10.12 -1.26
N VAL A 93 -10.21 -9.56 -0.09
CA VAL A 93 -9.36 -8.35 0.09
C VAL A 93 -8.17 -8.70 0.97
N ALA A 94 -6.97 -8.60 0.45
CA ALA A 94 -5.76 -8.65 1.27
C ALA A 94 -5.58 -7.32 2.00
N GLU A 95 -5.77 -7.35 3.32
CA GLU A 95 -5.53 -6.21 4.20
C GLU A 95 -4.13 -6.37 4.80
N THR A 96 -3.17 -5.63 4.23
CA THR A 96 -1.75 -5.88 4.46
C THR A 96 -0.90 -4.62 4.31
N ASN A 97 0.20 -4.59 5.03
CA ASN A 97 1.30 -3.66 4.81
C ASN A 97 2.62 -4.43 4.83
N ALA A 98 3.71 -3.78 4.39
CA ALA A 98 5.03 -4.41 4.42
C ALA A 98 5.43 -4.78 5.86
N PRO A 99 6.12 -5.93 6.05
CA PRO A 99 6.67 -6.27 7.35
C PRO A 99 7.73 -5.22 7.77
N PRO A 100 7.92 -4.99 9.08
CA PRO A 100 8.96 -4.08 9.56
C PRO A 100 10.34 -4.51 9.05
N LYS A 101 11.10 -3.57 8.48
CA LYS A 101 12.49 -3.80 8.08
C LYS A 101 13.41 -3.43 9.23
N PRO A 102 14.19 -4.36 9.79
CA PRO A 102 15.07 -4.10 10.93
C PRO A 102 16.11 -3.00 10.65
N ASP A 103 16.61 -2.93 9.43
CA ASP A 103 17.70 -2.03 9.04
C ASP A 103 17.24 -0.59 8.75
N ASP A 104 15.98 -0.38 8.39
CA ASP A 104 15.45 0.95 8.04
C ASP A 104 15.15 1.83 9.27
N SER A 105 15.13 1.24 10.47
CA SER A 105 14.74 1.93 11.71
C SER A 105 15.90 2.45 12.55
N GLN A 106 17.15 2.16 12.14
CA GLN A 106 18.31 2.51 12.94
C GLN A 106 18.86 3.92 12.65
N GLY A 107 19.11 4.67 13.72
CA GLY A 107 19.74 5.99 13.68
C GLY A 107 18.79 7.14 13.27
N ILE A 108 19.37 8.34 13.19
CA ILE A 108 18.64 9.59 12.93
C ILE A 108 17.97 9.55 11.54
N ARG A 109 18.61 8.93 10.55
CA ARG A 109 18.05 8.80 9.19
C ARG A 109 16.78 7.93 9.17
N GLY A 110 16.80 6.80 9.87
CA GLY A 110 15.63 5.91 9.98
C GLY A 110 14.48 6.60 10.72
N TRP A 111 14.77 7.36 11.78
CA TRP A 111 13.77 8.11 12.51
C TRP A 111 13.10 9.20 11.63
N ILE A 112 13.89 9.98 10.85
CA ILE A 112 13.37 10.98 9.92
C ILE A 112 12.54 10.30 8.83
N ALA A 113 13.06 9.23 8.21
CA ALA A 113 12.37 8.47 7.17
C ALA A 113 11.05 7.91 7.69
N GLY A 114 11.01 7.33 8.89
CA GLY A 114 9.80 6.84 9.53
C GLY A 114 8.74 7.93 9.72
N LYS A 115 9.13 9.14 10.17
CA LYS A 115 8.18 10.27 10.30
C LYS A 115 7.63 10.75 8.95
N VAL A 116 8.48 10.79 7.93
CA VAL A 116 8.09 11.25 6.59
C VAL A 116 7.19 10.20 5.93
N MET A 117 7.55 8.93 6.00
CA MET A 117 6.75 7.80 5.48
C MET A 117 5.43 7.60 6.23
N GLY A 118 5.41 7.93 7.53
CA GLY A 118 4.18 7.91 8.32
C GLY A 118 3.09 8.85 7.79
N ARG A 119 3.47 9.98 7.17
CA ARG A 119 2.52 10.89 6.51
C ARG A 119 1.84 10.25 5.30
N ALA A 120 2.52 9.33 4.63
CA ALA A 120 1.97 8.55 3.51
C ALA A 120 1.18 7.32 3.94
N GLY A 121 0.99 7.09 5.25
CA GLY A 121 0.31 5.91 5.77
C GLY A 121 1.15 4.63 5.74
N ALA A 122 2.44 4.70 5.39
CA ALA A 122 3.28 3.52 5.22
C ALA A 122 3.75 2.87 6.55
N THR A 123 3.50 3.51 7.70
CA THR A 123 3.89 2.99 9.02
C THR A 123 2.75 2.31 9.78
N VAL A 124 1.61 2.13 9.14
CA VAL A 124 0.49 1.39 9.73
C VAL A 124 0.88 -0.08 9.82
N PRO A 125 0.68 -0.76 10.96
CA PRO A 125 0.94 -2.20 11.08
C PRO A 125 0.13 -2.98 10.04
N SER A 126 0.71 -4.09 9.55
CA SER A 126 -0.02 -5.00 8.65
C SER A 126 -1.15 -5.69 9.42
N ALA A 127 -2.35 -5.70 8.86
CA ALA A 127 -3.48 -6.44 9.42
C ALA A 127 -3.33 -7.95 9.25
N ASN A 128 -2.46 -8.41 8.31
CA ASN A 128 -2.08 -9.81 8.12
C ASN A 128 -3.27 -10.75 7.92
N ARG A 129 -4.29 -10.27 7.21
CA ARG A 129 -5.54 -11.02 7.00
C ARG A 129 -6.07 -10.88 5.58
N ILE A 130 -6.97 -11.78 5.23
CA ILE A 130 -7.83 -11.67 4.06
C ILE A 130 -9.26 -11.55 4.54
N THR A 131 -9.94 -10.51 4.09
CA THR A 131 -11.35 -10.24 4.36
C THR A 131 -12.18 -10.64 3.16
N LEU A 132 -13.29 -11.36 3.37
CA LEU A 132 -14.29 -11.64 2.36
C LEU A 132 -15.39 -10.59 2.41
N LEU A 133 -15.75 -10.08 1.25
CA LEU A 133 -16.87 -9.19 1.03
C LEU A 133 -17.87 -9.87 0.08
N ARG A 134 -19.14 -9.85 0.44
CA ARG A 134 -20.23 -10.43 -0.39
C ARG A 134 -21.34 -9.41 -0.54
N ASP A 135 -21.66 -9.12 -1.77
CA ASP A 135 -22.81 -8.37 -2.23
C ASP A 135 -23.92 -9.37 -2.53
N GLN A 136 -24.95 -9.43 -1.67
CA GLN A 136 -25.98 -10.48 -1.74
C GLN A 136 -27.11 -10.15 -2.72
N ASP A 137 -27.43 -8.87 -2.86
CA ASP A 137 -28.52 -8.38 -3.71
C ASP A 137 -28.03 -7.73 -5.02
N HIS A 138 -26.72 -7.72 -5.24
CA HIS A 138 -26.06 -7.20 -6.44
C HIS A 138 -26.30 -5.71 -6.69
N ASP A 139 -26.40 -4.92 -5.63
CA ASP A 139 -26.55 -3.46 -5.71
C ASP A 139 -25.21 -2.70 -5.79
N GLY A 140 -24.10 -3.40 -5.66
CA GLY A 140 -22.73 -2.86 -5.69
C GLY A 140 -22.21 -2.42 -4.32
N VAL A 141 -22.86 -2.86 -3.24
CA VAL A 141 -22.42 -2.65 -1.85
C VAL A 141 -22.36 -4.03 -1.16
N ALA A 142 -21.32 -4.29 -0.41
CA ALA A 142 -21.19 -5.57 0.29
C ALA A 142 -21.86 -5.53 1.66
N GLU A 143 -22.95 -6.31 1.85
CA GLU A 143 -23.65 -6.45 3.14
C GLU A 143 -22.93 -7.40 4.08
N THR A 144 -22.25 -8.40 3.53
CA THR A 144 -21.49 -9.35 4.33
C THR A 144 -20.02 -9.01 4.30
N ARG A 145 -19.43 -8.88 5.49
CA ARG A 145 -18.00 -8.79 5.70
C ARG A 145 -17.58 -9.83 6.71
N SER A 146 -16.64 -10.70 6.35
CA SER A 146 -16.12 -11.74 7.25
C SER A 146 -14.61 -11.84 7.18
N LEU A 147 -14.01 -12.25 8.30
CA LEU A 147 -12.61 -12.60 8.38
C LEU A 147 -12.42 -13.97 7.70
N PHE A 148 -11.88 -13.97 6.48
CA PHE A 148 -11.75 -15.16 5.66
C PHE A 148 -10.50 -15.98 6.00
N LEU A 149 -9.35 -15.33 6.16
CA LEU A 149 -8.09 -15.90 6.61
C LEU A 149 -7.39 -14.92 7.52
N GLU A 150 -6.70 -15.43 8.53
CA GLU A 150 -5.93 -14.64 9.50
C GLU A 150 -4.55 -15.25 9.78
N ASN A 151 -3.72 -14.54 10.55
CA ASN A 151 -2.39 -15.00 10.94
C ASN A 151 -1.45 -15.25 9.74
N LEU A 152 -1.62 -14.45 8.69
CA LEU A 152 -0.76 -14.45 7.52
C LEU A 152 0.45 -13.52 7.73
N ASN A 153 1.44 -13.59 6.86
CA ASN A 153 2.62 -12.71 6.89
C ASN A 153 2.62 -11.74 5.70
N SER A 154 1.96 -10.61 5.87
CA SER A 154 1.81 -9.59 4.82
C SER A 154 1.34 -10.20 3.48
N PRO A 155 0.15 -10.82 3.44
CA PRO A 155 -0.39 -11.48 2.25
C PRO A 155 -0.64 -10.47 1.14
N PHE A 156 -0.42 -10.88 -0.11
CA PHE A 156 -0.63 -10.02 -1.26
C PHE A 156 -1.38 -10.72 -2.40
N GLY A 157 -0.72 -11.64 -3.08
CA GLY A 157 -1.29 -12.33 -4.24
C GLY A 157 -2.21 -13.47 -3.83
N MET A 158 -3.32 -13.63 -4.54
CA MET A 158 -4.28 -14.73 -4.34
C MET A 158 -4.72 -15.29 -5.68
N THR A 159 -4.93 -16.61 -5.75
CA THR A 159 -5.56 -17.27 -6.88
C THR A 159 -6.24 -18.56 -6.45
N LEU A 160 -7.37 -18.87 -7.07
CA LEU A 160 -8.10 -20.14 -6.88
C LEU A 160 -7.79 -21.07 -8.06
N VAL A 161 -7.35 -22.30 -7.76
CA VAL A 161 -7.13 -23.36 -8.76
C VAL A 161 -7.93 -24.59 -8.33
N GLY A 162 -9.00 -24.87 -9.02
CA GLY A 162 -9.95 -25.89 -8.57
C GLY A 162 -10.55 -25.52 -7.21
N ASN A 163 -10.33 -26.35 -6.21
CA ASN A 163 -10.79 -26.15 -4.83
C ASN A 163 -9.64 -25.73 -3.89
N ASP A 164 -8.51 -25.33 -4.43
CA ASP A 164 -7.35 -24.87 -3.66
C ASP A 164 -7.15 -23.37 -3.85
N LEU A 165 -7.27 -22.61 -2.76
CA LEU A 165 -6.89 -21.19 -2.73
C LEU A 165 -5.42 -21.06 -2.40
N TYR A 166 -4.68 -20.45 -3.30
CA TYR A 166 -3.27 -20.11 -3.11
C TYR A 166 -3.14 -18.67 -2.66
N VAL A 167 -2.34 -18.45 -1.62
CA VAL A 167 -2.03 -17.14 -1.05
C VAL A 167 -0.53 -16.97 -0.97
N ALA A 168 -0.03 -15.90 -1.56
CA ALA A 168 1.39 -15.52 -1.45
C ALA A 168 1.57 -14.57 -0.27
N ASP A 169 2.20 -15.07 0.76
CA ASP A 169 2.79 -14.27 1.86
C ASP A 169 4.15 -13.70 1.43
N THR A 170 4.73 -12.83 2.24
CA THR A 170 6.04 -12.24 1.93
C THR A 170 7.13 -13.30 1.80
N ASP A 171 7.10 -14.37 2.61
CA ASP A 171 8.15 -15.37 2.76
C ASP A 171 7.79 -16.76 2.21
N LYS A 172 6.52 -16.98 1.83
CA LYS A 172 6.05 -18.32 1.42
C LYS A 172 4.79 -18.27 0.58
N LEU A 173 4.57 -19.32 -0.20
CA LEU A 173 3.31 -19.61 -0.86
C LEU A 173 2.54 -20.65 -0.04
N LEU A 174 1.31 -20.28 0.34
CA LEU A 174 0.39 -21.12 1.10
C LEU A 174 -0.76 -21.61 0.21
N ARG A 175 -1.26 -22.80 0.50
CA ARG A 175 -2.44 -23.40 -0.11
C ARG A 175 -3.45 -23.73 0.96
N PHE A 176 -4.69 -23.33 0.75
CA PHE A 176 -5.85 -23.58 1.61
C PHE A 176 -6.92 -24.35 0.86
N PRO A 177 -7.56 -25.38 1.45
CA PRO A 177 -8.75 -25.97 0.85
C PRO A 177 -9.89 -24.94 0.88
N TYR A 178 -10.61 -24.82 -0.24
CA TYR A 178 -11.71 -23.88 -0.40
C TYR A 178 -12.95 -24.61 -0.91
N GLN A 179 -14.11 -24.27 -0.36
CA GLN A 179 -15.41 -24.68 -0.88
C GLN A 179 -16.21 -23.44 -1.29
N ALA A 180 -16.93 -23.55 -2.40
CA ALA A 180 -17.74 -22.45 -2.89
C ALA A 180 -18.79 -22.04 -1.85
N GLY A 181 -18.81 -20.75 -1.51
CA GLY A 181 -19.70 -20.20 -0.48
C GLY A 181 -19.12 -20.11 0.92
N ASP A 182 -17.90 -20.66 1.16
CA ASP A 182 -17.20 -20.47 2.42
C ASP A 182 -17.03 -18.98 2.71
N THR A 183 -17.31 -18.59 3.95
CA THR A 183 -17.07 -17.23 4.47
C THR A 183 -15.87 -17.17 5.40
N HIS A 184 -15.27 -18.32 5.72
CA HIS A 184 -14.11 -18.48 6.58
C HIS A 184 -13.43 -19.81 6.29
N ILE A 185 -12.11 -19.86 6.27
CA ILE A 185 -11.33 -21.10 6.20
C ILE A 185 -10.61 -21.30 7.53
N SER A 186 -11.00 -22.35 8.26
CA SER A 186 -10.36 -22.75 9.53
C SER A 186 -9.27 -23.83 9.35
N ALA A 187 -9.18 -24.42 8.17
CA ALA A 187 -8.18 -25.44 7.88
C ALA A 187 -6.77 -24.85 7.89
N ALA A 188 -5.83 -25.59 8.48
CA ALA A 188 -4.44 -25.20 8.46
C ALA A 188 -3.90 -25.17 7.02
N PRO A 189 -3.07 -24.20 6.66
CA PRO A 189 -2.48 -24.11 5.33
C PRO A 189 -1.45 -25.21 5.09
N THR A 190 -1.32 -25.63 3.84
CA THR A 190 -0.17 -26.38 3.36
C THR A 190 0.84 -25.39 2.77
N LYS A 191 2.08 -25.36 3.29
CA LYS A 191 3.16 -24.60 2.65
C LYS A 191 3.55 -25.29 1.33
N VAL A 192 3.49 -24.55 0.23
CA VAL A 192 3.83 -25.05 -1.11
C VAL A 192 5.32 -24.84 -1.37
N LEU A 193 5.84 -23.63 -1.09
CA LEU A 193 7.24 -23.30 -1.25
C LEU A 193 7.61 -22.07 -0.40
N ASP A 194 8.89 -21.91 -0.15
CA ASP A 194 9.44 -20.69 0.47
C ASP A 194 9.73 -19.66 -0.63
N LEU A 195 9.42 -18.39 -0.33
CA LEU A 195 9.76 -17.24 -1.17
C LEU A 195 10.95 -16.51 -0.57
N PRO A 196 11.82 -15.89 -1.38
CA PRO A 196 12.90 -15.07 -0.85
C PRO A 196 12.28 -13.83 -0.22
N GLY A 197 11.96 -13.91 1.06
CA GLY A 197 11.59 -12.74 1.86
C GLY A 197 12.79 -11.80 1.95
N GLY A 198 12.61 -10.55 1.51
CA GLY A 198 13.66 -9.52 1.54
C GLY A 198 13.91 -8.97 2.94
#